data_4fe8d929fbdb58797c2502e78f6fa662
#
_entry.id   4fe8d929fbdb58797c2502e78f6fa662
#
_cell.length_a   1.000
_cell.length_b   1.000
_cell.length_c   1.000
_cell.angle_alpha   90.00
_cell.angle_beta   90.00
_cell.angle_gamma   90.00
#
_symmetry.space_group_name_H-M   'P 1'
#
loop_
_entity.id
_entity.type
_entity.pdbx_description
1 polymer ?
#
loop_
_entity_poly.entity_id
_entity_poly.type
_entity_poly.pdbx_seq_one_letter_code
_entity_poly.pdbx_strand_id
1 'polypeptide(L)'
;MANIQFKQLPLSAPSLFPEDISEKISVNHPVRLVSEVVDQLNIDAIIKQYKGGGTTSYHPRMMIKILFYAYTNNIYSCRKIEKALHENIHFMWLSGHSTPDYRTINYFRGKRLRDQIQKLFAEVVRLLHDLNYLSLDVQYIDGTKIESAANRYTFVWKGAVEKNKAKLETKIEAVLHEIASQIKQDQSALAKDETPRPIDSG
;
A
#
# COMPACT_ATOMS: atom_id res chain seq x y z
N MET A 1 30.87 -44.64 -2.17
CA MET A 1 29.66 -43.88 -1.78
C MET A 1 30.12 -42.52 -1.30
N ALA A 2 29.65 -41.42 -1.88
CA ALA A 2 30.04 -40.08 -1.44
C ALA A 2 29.39 -39.79 -0.08
N ASN A 3 30.19 -39.40 0.92
CA ASN A 3 29.68 -38.97 2.21
C ASN A 3 28.92 -37.66 2.03
N ILE A 4 27.63 -37.65 2.38
CA ILE A 4 26.80 -36.44 2.38
C ILE A 4 27.21 -35.62 3.60
N GLN A 5 27.75 -34.44 3.38
CA GLN A 5 28.03 -33.45 4.43
C GLN A 5 26.92 -32.42 4.48
N PHE A 6 26.28 -32.30 5.62
CA PHE A 6 25.29 -31.22 5.87
C PHE A 6 26.00 -30.03 6.52
N LYS A 7 25.53 -28.81 6.19
CA LYS A 7 25.89 -27.62 6.97
C LYS A 7 25.36 -27.77 8.38
N GLN A 8 26.08 -27.22 9.36
CA GLN A 8 25.62 -27.21 10.75
C GLN A 8 24.25 -26.57 10.86
N LEU A 9 23.35 -27.21 11.61
CA LEU A 9 22.05 -26.62 11.93
C LEU A 9 22.32 -25.40 12.82
N PRO A 10 21.89 -24.16 12.38
CA PRO A 10 22.08 -22.99 13.19
C PRO A 10 21.27 -23.13 14.49
N LEU A 11 21.94 -23.07 15.61
CA LEU A 11 21.29 -23.00 16.91
C LEU A 11 20.65 -21.61 17.04
N SER A 12 19.37 -21.56 17.43
CA SER A 12 18.66 -20.34 17.76
C SER A 12 19.20 -19.78 19.09
N ALA A 13 20.40 -19.21 19.06
CA ALA A 13 20.93 -18.49 20.21
C ALA A 13 20.44 -17.04 20.19
N PRO A 14 19.98 -16.49 21.33
CA PRO A 14 19.65 -15.08 21.41
C PRO A 14 20.90 -14.24 21.13
N SER A 15 20.80 -13.30 20.18
CA SER A 15 21.89 -12.37 19.92
C SER A 15 21.96 -11.31 21.03
N LEU A 16 23.15 -11.05 21.53
CA LEU A 16 23.38 -9.99 22.53
C LEU A 16 23.13 -8.59 21.94
N PHE A 17 23.36 -8.46 20.63
CA PHE A 17 23.06 -7.24 19.86
C PHE A 17 22.06 -7.61 18.76
N PRO A 18 20.80 -7.14 18.86
CA PRO A 18 19.83 -7.37 17.81
C PRO A 18 20.33 -6.72 16.51
N GLU A 19 20.37 -7.51 15.44
CA GLU A 19 20.71 -7.01 14.11
C GLU A 19 19.62 -6.02 13.65
N ASP A 20 20.05 -4.91 13.03
CA ASP A 20 19.10 -3.97 12.43
C ASP A 20 18.41 -4.66 11.23
N ILE A 21 17.09 -4.63 11.23
CA ILE A 21 16.31 -5.18 10.11
C ILE A 21 16.70 -4.51 8.79
N SER A 22 17.11 -3.25 8.81
CA SER A 22 17.53 -2.52 7.60
C SER A 22 18.70 -3.21 6.89
N GLU A 23 19.60 -3.89 7.60
CA GLU A 23 20.74 -4.62 7.04
C GLU A 23 20.31 -5.87 6.27
N LYS A 24 19.17 -6.46 6.66
CA LYS A 24 18.61 -7.66 6.01
C LYS A 24 17.84 -7.33 4.74
N ILE A 25 17.55 -6.04 4.48
CA ILE A 25 16.83 -5.58 3.31
C ILE A 25 17.81 -5.07 2.26
N SER A 26 17.79 -5.68 1.08
CA SER A 26 18.63 -5.23 -0.04
C SER A 26 18.51 -3.73 -0.29
N VAL A 27 19.61 -3.08 -0.64
CA VAL A 27 19.66 -1.64 -0.94
C VAL A 27 18.67 -1.27 -2.06
N ASN A 28 18.55 -2.13 -3.07
CA ASN A 28 17.66 -1.90 -4.23
C ASN A 28 16.27 -2.50 -4.05
N HIS A 29 15.86 -2.87 -2.83
CA HIS A 29 14.55 -3.45 -2.62
C HIS A 29 13.43 -2.41 -2.74
N PRO A 30 12.31 -2.72 -3.45
CA PRO A 30 11.20 -1.77 -3.67
C PRO A 30 10.63 -1.13 -2.42
N VAL A 31 10.73 -1.78 -1.26
CA VAL A 31 10.28 -1.23 0.02
C VAL A 31 10.99 0.08 0.39
N ARG A 32 12.27 0.22 0.02
CA ARG A 32 13.04 1.45 0.26
C ARG A 32 12.53 2.59 -0.61
N LEU A 33 12.25 2.32 -1.89
CA LEU A 33 11.65 3.27 -2.80
C LEU A 33 10.28 3.73 -2.28
N VAL A 34 9.42 2.81 -1.85
CA VAL A 34 8.12 3.15 -1.25
C VAL A 34 8.29 4.05 -0.03
N SER A 35 9.27 3.75 0.84
CA SER A 35 9.55 4.58 2.02
C SER A 35 9.97 5.99 1.61
N GLU A 36 10.91 6.10 0.70
CA GLU A 36 11.47 7.38 0.22
C GLU A 36 10.41 8.25 -0.48
N VAL A 37 9.63 7.66 -1.39
CA VAL A 37 8.52 8.34 -2.07
C VAL A 37 7.51 8.89 -1.06
N VAL A 38 7.09 8.08 -0.08
CA VAL A 38 6.12 8.51 0.93
C VAL A 38 6.70 9.57 1.87
N ASP A 39 8.01 9.54 2.12
CA ASP A 39 8.67 10.56 2.96
C ASP A 39 8.64 11.96 2.32
N GLN A 40 8.59 12.03 1.01
CA GLN A 40 8.53 13.28 0.25
C GLN A 40 7.10 13.82 0.05
N LEU A 41 6.05 13.00 0.30
CA LEU A 41 4.66 13.45 0.12
C LEU A 41 4.23 14.48 1.18
N ASN A 42 3.44 15.46 0.74
CA ASN A 42 2.78 16.39 1.65
C ASN A 42 1.54 15.73 2.27
N ILE A 43 1.59 15.44 3.56
CA ILE A 43 0.51 14.80 4.31
C ILE A 43 -0.17 15.74 5.31
N ASP A 44 0.07 17.05 5.25
CA ASP A 44 -0.45 18.03 6.20
C ASP A 44 -1.98 18.00 6.30
N ALA A 45 -2.67 17.82 5.17
CA ALA A 45 -4.12 17.72 5.14
C ALA A 45 -4.65 16.50 5.93
N ILE A 46 -3.87 15.42 5.99
CA ILE A 46 -4.20 14.24 6.79
C ILE A 46 -3.88 14.49 8.26
N ILE A 47 -2.73 15.10 8.56
CA ILE A 47 -2.32 15.43 9.93
C ILE A 47 -3.34 16.35 10.60
N LYS A 48 -3.87 17.34 9.89
CA LYS A 48 -4.89 18.28 10.38
C LYS A 48 -6.21 17.60 10.79
N GLN A 49 -6.46 16.38 10.35
CA GLN A 49 -7.64 15.61 10.76
C GLN A 49 -7.48 14.98 12.16
N TYR A 50 -6.27 14.98 12.71
CA TYR A 50 -6.02 14.47 14.07
C TYR A 50 -6.34 15.55 15.08
N LYS A 51 -7.33 15.26 15.94
CA LYS A 51 -7.66 16.12 17.09
C LYS A 51 -6.82 15.60 18.27
N GLY A 52 -6.13 16.50 18.94
CA GLY A 52 -5.39 16.15 20.15
C GLY A 52 -6.32 15.60 21.24
N GLY A 53 -5.73 14.83 22.17
CA GLY A 53 -6.46 14.16 23.27
C GLY A 53 -6.78 12.69 22.95
N GLY A 54 -6.90 11.87 23.99
CA GLY A 54 -7.14 10.44 23.88
C GLY A 54 -5.87 9.60 23.74
N THR A 55 -6.03 8.35 23.26
CA THR A 55 -4.93 7.41 23.07
C THR A 55 -4.01 7.85 21.95
N THR A 56 -2.70 7.60 22.09
CA THR A 56 -1.68 7.92 21.08
C THR A 56 -2.00 7.23 19.76
N SER A 57 -2.11 8.02 18.70
CA SER A 57 -2.41 7.53 17.35
C SER A 57 -1.12 7.20 16.60
N TYR A 58 -1.18 6.19 15.73
CA TYR A 58 -0.08 5.93 14.80
C TYR A 58 0.13 7.09 13.83
N HIS A 59 1.39 7.35 13.50
CA HIS A 59 1.74 8.45 12.60
C HIS A 59 1.18 8.18 11.18
N PRO A 60 0.47 9.12 10.54
CA PRO A 60 -0.16 8.90 9.24
C PRO A 60 0.84 8.52 8.14
N ARG A 61 2.06 9.06 8.16
CA ARG A 61 3.11 8.71 7.18
C ARG A 61 3.45 7.22 7.23
N MET A 62 3.60 6.66 8.43
CA MET A 62 3.82 5.22 8.62
C MET A 62 2.65 4.39 8.05
N MET A 63 1.41 4.80 8.33
CA MET A 63 0.23 4.11 7.81
C MET A 63 0.14 4.15 6.28
N ILE A 64 0.53 5.27 5.67
CA ILE A 64 0.62 5.39 4.19
C ILE A 64 1.69 4.46 3.64
N LYS A 65 2.89 4.42 4.24
CA LYS A 65 3.98 3.50 3.83
C LYS A 65 3.51 2.04 3.82
N ILE A 66 2.83 1.63 4.90
CA ILE A 66 2.28 0.27 5.04
C ILE A 66 1.27 -0.02 3.93
N LEU A 67 0.31 0.88 3.70
CA LEU A 67 -0.73 0.70 2.69
C LEU A 67 -0.15 0.67 1.27
N PHE A 68 0.75 1.58 0.94
CA PHE A 68 1.38 1.63 -0.39
C PHE A 68 2.15 0.34 -0.65
N TYR A 69 2.99 -0.09 0.29
CA TYR A 69 3.73 -1.33 0.14
C TYR A 69 2.82 -2.57 0.11
N ALA A 70 1.74 -2.58 0.87
CA ALA A 70 0.74 -3.64 0.81
C ALA A 70 0.12 -3.75 -0.59
N TYR A 71 -0.27 -2.63 -1.19
CA TYR A 71 -0.90 -2.61 -2.51
C TYR A 71 0.06 -2.98 -3.63
N THR A 72 1.32 -2.58 -3.55
CA THR A 72 2.35 -3.04 -4.52
C THR A 72 2.58 -4.55 -4.46
N ASN A 73 2.26 -5.19 -3.32
CA ASN A 73 2.34 -6.65 -3.13
C ASN A 73 0.98 -7.35 -3.28
N ASN A 74 -0.04 -6.69 -3.83
CA ASN A 74 -1.40 -7.22 -4.01
C ASN A 74 -2.07 -7.65 -2.68
N ILE A 75 -1.71 -7.01 -1.56
CA ILE A 75 -2.32 -7.25 -0.25
C ILE A 75 -3.33 -6.13 0.04
N TYR A 76 -4.62 -6.39 -0.20
CA TYR A 76 -5.69 -5.40 -0.05
C TYR A 76 -6.46 -5.55 1.28
N SER A 77 -6.49 -6.74 1.86
CA SER A 77 -7.20 -7.01 3.11
C SER A 77 -6.44 -6.47 4.32
N CYS A 78 -7.11 -5.67 5.17
CA CYS A 78 -6.51 -5.13 6.38
C CYS A 78 -6.04 -6.21 7.36
N ARG A 79 -6.73 -7.37 7.44
CA ARG A 79 -6.31 -8.51 8.25
C ARG A 79 -5.03 -9.17 7.72
N LYS A 80 -4.88 -9.25 6.39
CA LYS A 80 -3.61 -9.72 5.79
C LYS A 80 -2.47 -8.74 6.00
N ILE A 81 -2.76 -7.43 5.99
CA ILE A 81 -1.76 -6.39 6.28
C ILE A 81 -1.30 -6.50 7.74
N GLU A 82 -2.23 -6.62 8.69
CA GLU A 82 -1.91 -6.85 10.11
C GLU A 82 -1.03 -8.10 10.27
N LYS A 83 -1.41 -9.22 9.66
CA LYS A 83 -0.59 -10.44 9.68
C LYS A 83 0.82 -10.18 9.12
N ALA A 84 0.92 -9.46 8.00
CA ALA A 84 2.22 -9.13 7.38
C ALA A 84 3.09 -8.25 8.30
N LEU A 85 2.51 -7.36 9.10
CA LEU A 85 3.24 -6.56 10.08
C LEU A 85 3.92 -7.41 11.18
N HIS A 86 3.40 -8.61 11.45
CA HIS A 86 3.98 -9.55 12.42
C HIS A 86 4.95 -10.55 11.79
N GLU A 87 4.84 -10.85 10.49
CA GLU A 87 5.54 -11.97 9.87
C GLU A 87 6.54 -11.55 8.79
N ASN A 88 6.45 -10.33 8.25
CA ASN A 88 7.24 -9.88 7.12
C ASN A 88 8.19 -8.75 7.51
N ILE A 89 9.50 -8.97 7.33
CA ILE A 89 10.55 -8.01 7.71
C ILE A 89 10.41 -6.64 7.02
N HIS A 90 9.90 -6.59 5.79
CA HIS A 90 9.71 -5.34 5.07
C HIS A 90 8.60 -4.48 5.70
N PHE A 91 7.50 -5.12 6.14
CA PHE A 91 6.44 -4.44 6.87
C PHE A 91 6.88 -4.02 8.27
N MET A 92 7.64 -4.87 8.98
CA MET A 92 8.24 -4.52 10.28
C MET A 92 9.16 -3.30 10.17
N TRP A 93 9.98 -3.26 9.12
CA TRP A 93 10.86 -2.12 8.86
C TRP A 93 10.09 -0.83 8.58
N LEU A 94 9.06 -0.86 7.71
CA LEU A 94 8.23 0.30 7.38
C LEU A 94 7.47 0.83 8.59
N SER A 95 7.05 -0.05 9.49
CA SER A 95 6.26 0.31 10.68
C SER A 95 7.11 0.66 11.90
N GLY A 96 8.45 0.49 11.82
CA GLY A 96 9.33 0.61 12.98
C GLY A 96 8.90 -0.32 14.11
N HIS A 97 8.60 -1.58 13.79
CA HIS A 97 8.06 -2.61 14.68
C HIS A 97 6.67 -2.32 15.29
N SER A 98 6.01 -1.25 14.84
CA SER A 98 4.64 -0.99 15.25
C SER A 98 3.67 -1.93 14.54
N THR A 99 2.69 -2.44 15.25
CA THR A 99 1.71 -3.41 14.74
C THR A 99 0.28 -2.88 14.89
N PRO A 100 -0.13 -1.89 14.07
CA PRO A 100 -1.52 -1.44 14.07
C PRO A 100 -2.44 -2.60 13.71
N ASP A 101 -3.54 -2.73 14.44
CA ASP A 101 -4.56 -3.73 14.20
C ASP A 101 -5.35 -3.44 12.90
N TYR A 102 -6.05 -4.45 12.38
CA TYR A 102 -6.83 -4.32 11.14
C TYR A 102 -7.94 -3.26 11.24
N ARG A 103 -8.49 -2.99 12.44
CA ARG A 103 -9.52 -1.96 12.65
C ARG A 103 -8.93 -0.57 12.47
N THR A 104 -7.76 -0.33 13.05
CA THR A 104 -7.00 0.92 12.90
C THR A 104 -6.60 1.16 11.45
N ILE A 105 -6.10 0.12 10.75
CA ILE A 105 -5.75 0.19 9.32
C ILE A 105 -6.98 0.53 8.49
N ASN A 106 -8.10 -0.16 8.72
CA ASN A 106 -9.34 0.07 8.00
C ASN A 106 -9.92 1.47 8.26
N TYR A 107 -9.92 1.93 9.51
CA TYR A 107 -10.35 3.27 9.86
C TYR A 107 -9.49 4.34 9.17
N PHE A 108 -8.18 4.19 9.18
CA PHE A 108 -7.27 5.11 8.50
C PHE A 108 -7.56 5.16 7.00
N ARG A 109 -7.64 3.99 6.35
CA ARG A 109 -7.95 3.87 4.92
C ARG A 109 -9.31 4.46 4.56
N GLY A 110 -10.35 4.09 5.30
CA GLY A 110 -11.74 4.41 4.97
C GLY A 110 -12.22 5.79 5.42
N LYS A 111 -11.56 6.40 6.39
CA LYS A 111 -11.97 7.71 6.94
C LYS A 111 -10.95 8.81 6.68
N ARG A 112 -9.68 8.60 7.02
CA ARG A 112 -8.68 9.67 6.95
C ARG A 112 -8.07 9.83 5.57
N LEU A 113 -7.87 8.71 4.85
CA LEU A 113 -7.24 8.72 3.54
C LEU A 113 -8.23 8.94 2.41
N ARG A 114 -9.51 8.61 2.60
CA ARG A 114 -10.55 8.59 1.56
C ARG A 114 -10.56 9.82 0.66
N ASP A 115 -10.63 11.00 1.27
CA ASP A 115 -10.78 12.25 0.51
C ASP A 115 -9.44 12.81 0.00
N GLN A 116 -8.33 12.21 0.40
CA GLN A 116 -6.98 12.64 0.04
C GLN A 116 -6.29 11.72 -0.95
N ILE A 117 -6.83 10.51 -1.18
CA ILE A 117 -6.15 9.47 -1.98
C ILE A 117 -5.83 9.92 -3.40
N GLN A 118 -6.74 10.62 -4.07
CA GLN A 118 -6.52 11.09 -5.44
C GLN A 118 -5.42 12.15 -5.51
N LYS A 119 -5.37 13.05 -4.53
CA LYS A 119 -4.31 14.08 -4.44
C LYS A 119 -2.96 13.44 -4.18
N LEU A 120 -2.89 12.52 -3.22
CA LEU A 120 -1.67 11.76 -2.93
C LEU A 120 -1.19 10.98 -4.14
N PHE A 121 -2.09 10.32 -4.87
CA PHE A 121 -1.74 9.58 -6.07
C PHE A 121 -1.15 10.50 -7.14
N ALA A 122 -1.79 11.64 -7.41
CA ALA A 122 -1.27 12.63 -8.36
C ALA A 122 0.11 13.17 -7.95
N GLU A 123 0.33 13.36 -6.65
CA GLU A 123 1.61 13.80 -6.11
C GLU A 123 2.70 12.71 -6.28
N VAL A 124 2.37 11.45 -6.02
CA VAL A 124 3.27 10.31 -6.27
C VAL A 124 3.68 10.24 -7.74
N VAL A 125 2.72 10.36 -8.66
CA VAL A 125 3.00 10.31 -10.11
C VAL A 125 3.94 11.45 -10.50
N ARG A 126 3.72 12.68 -10.01
CA ARG A 126 4.61 13.83 -10.27
C ARG A 126 6.01 13.58 -9.71
N LEU A 127 6.08 13.13 -8.48
CA LEU A 127 7.36 12.83 -7.83
C LEU A 127 8.16 11.77 -8.59
N LEU A 128 7.52 10.69 -9.02
CA LEU A 128 8.17 9.64 -9.81
C LEU A 128 8.61 10.15 -11.19
N HIS A 129 7.86 11.08 -11.79
CA HIS A 129 8.26 11.75 -13.01
C HIS A 129 9.49 12.63 -12.78
N ASP A 130 9.48 13.46 -11.74
CA ASP A 130 10.58 14.39 -11.41
C ASP A 130 11.87 13.62 -11.05
N LEU A 131 11.74 12.44 -10.48
CA LEU A 131 12.85 11.51 -10.21
C LEU A 131 13.26 10.66 -11.44
N ASN A 132 12.69 10.90 -12.62
CA ASN A 132 12.93 10.16 -13.86
C ASN A 132 12.62 8.65 -13.80
N TYR A 133 11.75 8.22 -12.87
CA TYR A 133 11.22 6.84 -12.85
C TYR A 133 10.04 6.65 -13.80
N LEU A 134 9.37 7.73 -14.19
CA LEU A 134 8.24 7.73 -15.12
C LEU A 134 8.47 8.79 -16.21
N SER A 135 8.25 8.42 -17.47
CA SER A 135 8.04 9.37 -18.55
C SER A 135 6.53 9.54 -18.76
N LEU A 136 6.08 10.80 -18.80
CA LEU A 136 4.68 11.14 -19.11
C LEU A 136 4.47 11.38 -20.62
N ASP A 137 5.53 11.27 -21.43
CA ASP A 137 5.47 11.50 -22.86
C ASP A 137 4.69 10.40 -23.58
N VAL A 138 4.62 9.22 -22.97
CA VAL A 138 3.99 8.04 -23.57
C VAL A 138 3.07 7.39 -22.55
N GLN A 139 1.80 7.26 -22.89
CA GLN A 139 0.81 6.56 -22.09
C GLN A 139 0.41 5.25 -22.78
N TYR A 140 0.51 4.13 -22.05
CA TYR A 140 0.03 2.83 -22.52
C TYR A 140 -1.35 2.56 -21.96
N ILE A 141 -2.32 2.36 -22.85
CA ILE A 141 -3.68 1.97 -22.48
C ILE A 141 -3.96 0.61 -23.14
N ASP A 142 -4.23 -0.42 -22.36
CA ASP A 142 -4.48 -1.79 -22.83
C ASP A 142 -3.36 -2.32 -23.76
N GLY A 143 -2.09 -2.00 -23.50
CA GLY A 143 -0.96 -2.38 -24.34
C GLY A 143 -0.79 -1.54 -25.61
N THR A 144 -1.66 -0.55 -25.84
CA THR A 144 -1.55 0.37 -26.98
C THR A 144 -0.70 1.58 -26.56
N LYS A 145 0.37 1.83 -27.31
CA LYS A 145 1.20 3.01 -27.13
C LYS A 145 0.49 4.23 -27.72
N ILE A 146 0.24 5.27 -26.92
CA ILE A 146 -0.24 6.56 -27.38
C ILE A 146 0.91 7.55 -27.25
N GLU A 147 1.50 7.98 -28.34
CA GLU A 147 2.53 9.01 -28.33
C GLU A 147 1.85 10.38 -28.42
N SER A 148 2.22 11.30 -27.52
CA SER A 148 1.69 12.67 -27.49
C SER A 148 2.29 13.56 -28.60
N ALA A 149 3.39 13.13 -29.22
CA ALA A 149 3.97 13.81 -30.35
C ALA A 149 3.10 13.59 -31.59
N ALA A 150 2.37 14.62 -31.99
CA ALA A 150 1.61 14.62 -33.22
C ALA A 150 2.53 14.43 -34.44
N ASN A 151 2.77 13.19 -34.82
CA ASN A 151 3.39 12.91 -36.08
C ASN A 151 2.34 13.13 -37.18
N ARG A 152 2.72 13.85 -38.24
CA ARG A 152 1.85 14.28 -39.35
C ARG A 152 1.05 13.13 -40.01
N TYR A 153 1.40 11.89 -39.72
CA TYR A 153 0.81 10.67 -40.31
C TYR A 153 0.12 9.75 -39.28
N THR A 154 0.07 10.10 -37.99
CA THR A 154 -0.66 9.32 -36.98
C THR A 154 -2.06 9.90 -36.77
N PHE A 155 -3.03 9.34 -37.45
CA PHE A 155 -4.43 9.65 -37.21
C PHE A 155 -4.93 8.87 -35.99
N VAL A 156 -5.18 9.56 -34.89
CA VAL A 156 -5.90 8.98 -33.75
C VAL A 156 -7.40 9.10 -34.09
N TRP A 157 -8.01 7.98 -34.41
CA TRP A 157 -9.44 7.93 -34.69
C TRP A 157 -10.22 8.25 -33.43
N LYS A 158 -10.98 9.35 -33.41
CA LYS A 158 -11.80 9.79 -32.26
C LYS A 158 -12.68 8.65 -31.71
N GLY A 159 -13.30 7.84 -32.58
CA GLY A 159 -14.10 6.68 -32.18
C GLY A 159 -13.33 5.57 -31.50
N ALA A 160 -12.05 5.37 -31.84
CA ALA A 160 -11.20 4.37 -31.16
C ALA A 160 -10.83 4.86 -29.75
N VAL A 161 -10.52 6.16 -29.62
CA VAL A 161 -10.24 6.78 -28.32
C VAL A 161 -11.45 6.74 -27.40
N GLU A 162 -12.63 7.10 -27.89
CA GLU A 162 -13.88 7.05 -27.13
C GLU A 162 -14.23 5.62 -26.68
N LYS A 163 -14.06 4.64 -27.58
CA LYS A 163 -14.28 3.22 -27.27
C LYS A 163 -13.29 2.69 -26.23
N ASN A 164 -12.03 3.09 -26.32
CA ASN A 164 -11.02 2.68 -25.35
C ASN A 164 -11.20 3.40 -24.00
N LYS A 165 -11.62 4.67 -24.03
CA LYS A 165 -11.98 5.42 -22.82
C LYS A 165 -13.14 4.73 -22.09
N ALA A 166 -14.22 4.39 -22.78
CA ALA A 166 -15.35 3.68 -22.19
C ALA A 166 -14.94 2.33 -21.57
N LYS A 167 -14.08 1.55 -22.27
CA LYS A 167 -13.55 0.31 -21.72
C LYS A 167 -12.68 0.51 -20.47
N LEU A 168 -11.89 1.58 -20.45
CA LEU A 168 -11.06 1.92 -19.30
C LEU A 168 -11.93 2.34 -18.11
N GLU A 169 -12.95 3.17 -18.35
CA GLU A 169 -13.92 3.58 -17.33
C GLU A 169 -14.60 2.36 -16.70
N THR A 170 -15.07 1.41 -17.54
CA THR A 170 -15.67 0.15 -17.04
C THR A 170 -14.69 -0.68 -16.21
N LYS A 171 -13.41 -0.76 -16.61
CA LYS A 171 -12.40 -1.47 -15.82
C LYS A 171 -12.11 -0.76 -14.50
N ILE A 172 -12.02 0.57 -14.51
CA ILE A 172 -11.84 1.37 -13.31
C ILE A 172 -13.01 1.17 -12.36
N GLU A 173 -14.25 1.21 -12.87
CA GLU A 173 -15.46 0.94 -12.08
C GLU A 173 -15.46 -0.45 -11.48
N ALA A 174 -15.06 -1.48 -12.26
CA ALA A 174 -14.96 -2.85 -11.76
C ALA A 174 -13.95 -2.96 -10.60
N VAL A 175 -12.76 -2.36 -10.75
CA VAL A 175 -11.74 -2.34 -9.69
C VAL A 175 -12.23 -1.55 -8.47
N LEU A 176 -12.86 -0.41 -8.67
CA LEU A 176 -13.44 0.38 -7.57
C LEU A 176 -14.56 -0.39 -6.86
N HIS A 177 -15.38 -1.14 -7.60
CA HIS A 177 -16.42 -1.99 -7.03
C HIS A 177 -15.82 -3.15 -6.21
N GLU A 178 -14.76 -3.77 -6.70
CA GLU A 178 -14.04 -4.83 -5.98
C GLU A 178 -13.45 -4.29 -4.68
N ILE A 179 -12.80 -3.13 -4.72
CA ILE A 179 -12.29 -2.43 -3.53
C ILE A 179 -13.42 -2.09 -2.56
N ALA A 180 -14.54 -1.56 -3.08
CA ALA A 180 -15.71 -1.23 -2.25
C ALA A 180 -16.34 -2.47 -1.61
N SER A 181 -16.40 -3.60 -2.33
CA SER A 181 -16.89 -4.88 -1.80
C SER A 181 -16.01 -5.41 -0.69
N GLN A 182 -14.67 -5.30 -0.86
CA GLN A 182 -13.71 -5.71 0.16
C GLN A 182 -13.82 -4.84 1.43
N ILE A 183 -14.01 -3.53 1.25
CA ILE A 183 -14.24 -2.61 2.38
C ILE A 183 -15.54 -2.98 3.12
N LYS A 184 -16.62 -3.31 2.39
CA LYS A 184 -17.88 -3.75 3.01
C LYS A 184 -17.73 -5.06 3.77
N GLN A 185 -16.99 -6.02 3.22
CA GLN A 185 -16.70 -7.28 3.92
C GLN A 185 -15.90 -7.04 5.21
N ASP A 186 -14.87 -6.20 5.16
CA ASP A 186 -14.11 -5.81 6.35
C ASP A 186 -15.00 -5.10 7.40
N GLN A 187 -15.91 -4.21 6.96
CA GLN A 187 -16.85 -3.52 7.83
C GLN A 187 -17.89 -4.48 8.44
N SER A 188 -18.41 -5.43 7.66
CA SER A 188 -19.38 -6.43 8.17
C SER A 188 -18.74 -7.40 9.15
N ALA A 189 -17.45 -7.71 8.95
CA ALA A 189 -16.67 -8.50 9.90
C ALA A 189 -16.43 -7.76 11.21
N LEU A 190 -16.23 -6.43 11.15
CA LEU A 190 -16.13 -5.58 12.34
C LEU A 190 -17.44 -5.54 13.13
N ALA A 191 -18.57 -5.38 12.44
CA ALA A 191 -19.90 -5.33 13.08
C ALA A 191 -20.28 -6.63 13.79
N LYS A 192 -19.81 -7.79 13.26
CA LYS A 192 -20.03 -9.09 13.91
C LYS A 192 -19.18 -9.32 15.15
N ASP A 193 -18.04 -8.66 15.24
CA ASP A 193 -17.10 -8.77 16.38
C ASP A 193 -17.50 -7.82 17.54
N GLU A 194 -18.40 -6.84 17.26
CA GLU A 194 -18.93 -5.89 18.25
C GLU A 194 -20.15 -6.41 19.02
N THR A 195 -20.64 -7.63 18.76
CA THR A 195 -21.68 -8.23 19.61
C THR A 195 -21.10 -8.46 21.02
N PRO A 196 -21.66 -7.84 22.06
CA PRO A 196 -21.14 -8.01 23.43
C PRO A 196 -21.28 -9.49 23.81
N ARG A 197 -20.18 -10.08 24.27
CA ARG A 197 -20.26 -11.40 24.94
C ARG A 197 -21.17 -11.27 26.14
N PRO A 198 -22.13 -12.18 26.38
CA PRO A 198 -22.90 -12.16 27.60
C PRO A 198 -21.94 -12.25 28.79
N ILE A 199 -22.09 -11.33 29.70
CA ILE A 199 -21.39 -11.34 31.00
C ILE A 199 -22.00 -12.51 31.75
N ASP A 200 -21.30 -13.62 31.87
CA ASP A 200 -21.64 -14.69 32.78
C ASP A 200 -21.56 -14.09 34.20
N SER A 201 -22.74 -13.83 34.76
CA SER A 201 -22.92 -13.54 36.16
C SER A 201 -22.97 -14.87 36.91
N GLY A 202 -21.82 -15.29 37.43
CA GLY A 202 -21.66 -16.34 38.42
C GLY A 202 -21.00 -15.77 39.66
#